data_294d1439860e5cca0797f8f76a40b408
#
_entry.id   294d1439860e5cca0797f8f76a40b408
#
_cell.length_a   1.000
_cell.length_b   1.000
_cell.length_c   1.000
_cell.angle_alpha   90.00
_cell.angle_beta   90.00
_cell.angle_gamma   90.00
#
_symmetry.space_group_name_H-M   'P 1'
#
loop_
_entity.id
_entity.type
_entity.pdbx_description
1 polymer ?
#
loop_
_entity_poly.entity_id
_entity_poly.type
_entity_poly.pdbx_seq_one_letter_code
_entity_poly.pdbx_strand_id
1 'polypeptide(L)'
;MSTLTKFVLGAMGQLRPRPSQGDAAPKIALPAPVTTGGMPLMEAIAKRRSMREFSREELPLPMLANLLWAANGINRPEHGRTSPSAMNAQEIDIYVALAGGAYLYDAAANALQLVAGSDVRRVTGYQDFVDEAPLDLVYVADHGRMKL
;
A
#
# COMPACT_ATOMS: atom_id res chain seq x y z
N MET A 1 0.07 18.64 10.72
CA MET A 1 1.34 18.69 11.54
C MET A 1 2.47 18.93 10.56
N SER A 2 3.42 19.82 10.85
CA SER A 2 4.47 20.14 9.87
C SER A 2 5.51 19.05 9.73
N THR A 3 6.17 18.96 8.57
CA THR A 3 7.26 18.01 8.29
C THR A 3 8.35 18.04 9.36
N LEU A 4 8.72 19.25 9.81
CA LEU A 4 9.72 19.41 10.86
C LEU A 4 9.25 18.82 12.19
N THR A 5 8.00 19.05 12.57
CA THR A 5 7.41 18.48 13.79
C THR A 5 7.36 16.95 13.71
N LYS A 6 6.96 16.39 12.56
CA LYS A 6 6.94 14.93 12.36
C LYS A 6 8.34 14.34 12.46
N PHE A 7 9.33 14.99 11.85
CA PHE A 7 10.71 14.53 11.91
C PHE A 7 11.24 14.49 13.35
N VAL A 8 11.02 15.57 14.12
CA VAL A 8 11.45 15.65 15.53
C VAL A 8 10.77 14.57 16.36
N LEU A 9 9.43 14.43 16.27
CA LEU A 9 8.69 13.41 17.00
C LEU A 9 9.10 11.99 16.59
N GLY A 10 9.39 11.76 15.31
CA GLY A 10 9.86 10.47 14.80
C GLY A 10 11.25 10.14 15.34
N ALA A 11 12.19 11.08 15.30
CA ALA A 11 13.54 10.91 15.86
C ALA A 11 13.53 10.63 17.37
N MET A 12 12.54 11.18 18.10
CA MET A 12 12.33 10.93 19.52
C MET A 12 11.51 9.67 19.83
N GLY A 13 11.08 8.91 18.81
CA GLY A 13 10.19 7.74 18.98
C GLY A 13 8.78 8.09 19.49
N GLN A 14 8.36 9.34 19.37
CA GLN A 14 7.09 9.84 19.89
C GLN A 14 6.00 10.00 18.83
N LEU A 15 6.33 9.76 17.55
CA LEU A 15 5.34 9.79 16.50
C LEU A 15 4.39 8.60 16.65
N ARG A 16 3.10 8.87 16.79
CA ARG A 16 2.07 7.87 17.04
C ARG A 16 1.03 7.85 15.91
N PRO A 17 0.47 6.67 15.59
CA PRO A 17 -0.71 6.57 14.73
C PRO A 17 -1.88 7.39 15.27
N ARG A 18 -2.80 7.74 14.38
CA ARG A 18 -4.09 8.30 14.77
C ARG A 18 -5.10 7.19 15.09
N PRO A 19 -6.15 7.47 15.87
CA PRO A 19 -7.32 6.59 15.92
C PRO A 19 -7.87 6.35 14.51
N SER A 20 -8.40 5.15 14.25
CA SER A 20 -9.05 4.84 12.97
C SER A 20 -10.27 5.74 12.75
N GLN A 21 -10.57 6.01 11.50
CA GLN A 21 -11.80 6.67 11.09
C GLN A 21 -12.82 5.60 10.70
N GLY A 22 -13.57 5.09 11.68
CA GLY A 22 -14.55 4.01 11.51
C GLY A 22 -14.08 2.65 12.03
N ASP A 23 -14.93 1.64 11.82
CA ASP A 23 -14.64 0.27 12.23
C ASP A 23 -13.68 -0.41 11.25
N ALA A 24 -12.57 -0.91 11.77
CA ALA A 24 -11.61 -1.67 10.97
C ALA A 24 -12.15 -3.07 10.70
N ALA A 25 -12.57 -3.33 9.46
CA ALA A 25 -13.00 -4.67 9.07
C ALA A 25 -11.84 -5.66 9.17
N PRO A 26 -12.04 -6.87 9.75
CA PRO A 26 -10.97 -7.86 9.88
C PRO A 26 -10.43 -8.34 8.53
N LYS A 27 -11.25 -8.27 7.50
CA LYS A 27 -10.88 -8.62 6.12
C LYS A 27 -11.68 -7.77 5.14
N ILE A 28 -11.00 -7.27 4.10
CA ILE A 28 -11.64 -6.58 2.97
C ILE A 28 -11.39 -7.43 1.72
N ALA A 29 -12.46 -8.01 1.17
CA ALA A 29 -12.39 -8.69 -0.11
C ALA A 29 -12.20 -7.69 -1.24
N LEU A 30 -11.24 -7.93 -2.13
CA LEU A 30 -11.01 -7.10 -3.29
C LEU A 30 -11.76 -7.66 -4.50
N PRO A 31 -12.32 -6.81 -5.38
CA PRO A 31 -12.85 -7.27 -6.65
C PRO A 31 -11.72 -7.81 -7.53
N ALA A 32 -12.07 -8.63 -8.52
CA ALA A 32 -11.11 -9.10 -9.50
C ALA A 32 -10.45 -7.90 -10.22
N PRO A 33 -9.11 -7.89 -10.37
CA PRO A 33 -8.43 -6.81 -11.06
C PRO A 33 -8.78 -6.80 -12.55
N VAL A 34 -8.88 -5.60 -13.12
CA VAL A 34 -9.04 -5.42 -14.57
C VAL A 34 -7.65 -5.44 -15.20
N THR A 35 -7.35 -6.50 -15.93
CA THR A 35 -6.00 -6.75 -16.49
C THR A 35 -5.84 -6.33 -17.95
N THR A 36 -6.86 -5.72 -18.53
CA THR A 36 -6.85 -5.24 -19.93
C THR A 36 -7.33 -3.80 -20.00
N GLY A 37 -6.88 -3.09 -21.06
CA GLY A 37 -7.23 -1.67 -21.25
C GLY A 37 -6.30 -0.74 -20.46
N GLY A 38 -6.81 0.44 -20.13
CA GLY A 38 -6.05 1.49 -19.49
C GLY A 38 -5.27 2.36 -20.46
N MET A 39 -4.39 3.20 -19.93
CA MET A 39 -3.52 4.09 -20.72
C MET A 39 -2.36 3.27 -21.32
N PRO A 40 -1.99 3.50 -22.60
CA PRO A 40 -0.79 2.88 -23.17
C PRO A 40 0.45 3.16 -22.32
N LEU A 41 1.32 2.16 -22.16
CA LEU A 41 2.47 2.23 -21.25
C LEU A 41 3.36 3.46 -21.50
N MET A 42 3.72 3.74 -22.75
CA MET A 42 4.59 4.89 -23.06
C MET A 42 3.93 6.22 -22.75
N GLU A 43 2.62 6.32 -22.94
CA GLU A 43 1.85 7.50 -22.56
C GLU A 43 1.81 7.66 -21.03
N ALA A 44 1.61 6.57 -20.30
CA ALA A 44 1.61 6.58 -18.84
C ALA A 44 2.98 7.03 -18.29
N ILE A 45 4.07 6.51 -18.86
CA ILE A 45 5.44 6.92 -18.48
C ILE A 45 5.67 8.39 -18.78
N ALA A 46 5.26 8.88 -19.95
CA ALA A 46 5.42 10.28 -20.35
C ALA A 46 4.66 11.24 -19.44
N LYS A 47 3.49 10.83 -18.92
CA LYS A 47 2.65 11.63 -18.02
C LYS A 47 3.03 11.52 -16.55
N ARG A 48 3.79 10.48 -16.17
CA ARG A 48 4.16 10.22 -14.78
C ARG A 48 4.96 11.39 -14.19
N ARG A 49 4.50 11.91 -13.08
CA ARG A 49 5.21 12.91 -12.27
C ARG A 49 4.89 12.71 -10.79
N SER A 50 5.75 13.20 -9.93
CA SER A 50 5.46 13.22 -8.48
C SER A 50 4.36 14.25 -8.21
N MET A 51 3.28 13.77 -7.59
CA MET A 51 2.19 14.62 -7.11
C MET A 51 2.10 14.49 -5.59
N ARG A 52 1.79 15.59 -4.92
CA ARG A 52 1.73 15.68 -3.46
C ARG A 52 0.43 16.32 -2.97
N GLU A 53 -0.49 16.53 -3.89
CA GLU A 53 -1.84 16.99 -3.62
C GLU A 53 -2.79 15.82 -3.88
N PHE A 54 -3.59 15.47 -2.89
CA PHE A 54 -4.49 14.34 -2.95
C PHE A 54 -5.93 14.78 -2.78
N SER A 55 -6.86 14.07 -3.44
CA SER A 55 -8.27 14.13 -3.10
C SER A 55 -8.50 13.59 -1.69
N ARG A 56 -9.52 14.11 -1.01
CA ARG A 56 -9.97 13.57 0.29
C ARG A 56 -10.86 12.34 0.14
N GLU A 57 -11.16 11.97 -1.09
CA GLU A 57 -11.98 10.79 -1.39
C GLU A 57 -11.16 9.52 -1.18
N GLU A 58 -11.81 8.50 -0.65
CA GLU A 58 -11.22 7.17 -0.57
C GLU A 58 -11.02 6.59 -1.98
N LEU A 59 -9.95 5.83 -2.16
CA LEU A 59 -9.73 5.14 -3.43
C LEU A 59 -10.78 4.02 -3.59
N PRO A 60 -11.55 4.00 -4.69
CA PRO A 60 -12.53 2.94 -4.93
C PRO A 60 -11.88 1.55 -4.92
N LEU A 61 -12.55 0.55 -4.32
CA LEU A 61 -12.02 -0.81 -4.23
C LEU A 61 -11.55 -1.41 -5.56
N PRO A 62 -12.22 -1.20 -6.72
CA PRO A 62 -11.72 -1.68 -8.01
C PRO A 62 -10.37 -1.06 -8.41
N MET A 63 -10.16 0.21 -8.11
CA MET A 63 -8.89 0.88 -8.38
C MET A 63 -7.79 0.38 -7.42
N LEU A 64 -8.13 0.16 -6.15
CA LEU A 64 -7.23 -0.43 -5.17
C LEU A 64 -6.83 -1.85 -5.56
N ALA A 65 -7.77 -2.67 -6.01
CA ALA A 65 -7.51 -4.02 -6.50
C ALA A 65 -6.54 -4.01 -7.70
N ASN A 66 -6.76 -3.13 -8.68
CA ASN A 66 -5.88 -2.97 -9.82
C ASN A 66 -4.47 -2.52 -9.42
N LEU A 67 -4.38 -1.56 -8.49
CA LEU A 67 -3.11 -1.05 -7.98
C LEU A 67 -2.30 -2.16 -7.28
N LEU A 68 -2.93 -2.91 -6.40
CA LEU A 68 -2.28 -3.98 -5.65
C LEU A 68 -1.88 -5.15 -6.53
N TRP A 69 -2.75 -5.51 -7.49
CA TRP A 69 -2.43 -6.52 -8.47
C TRP A 69 -1.24 -6.10 -9.34
N ALA A 70 -1.20 -4.87 -9.82
CA ALA A 70 -0.07 -4.34 -10.58
C ALA A 70 1.23 -4.35 -9.76
N ALA A 71 1.14 -4.03 -8.46
CA ALA A 71 2.29 -3.97 -7.57
C ALA A 71 2.89 -5.34 -7.24
N ASN A 72 2.06 -6.34 -6.91
CA ASN A 72 2.54 -7.68 -6.50
C ASN A 72 1.45 -8.76 -6.59
N GLY A 73 0.55 -8.67 -7.56
CA GLY A 73 -0.51 -9.66 -7.77
C GLY A 73 0.01 -10.97 -8.38
N ILE A 74 -0.84 -11.99 -8.38
CA ILE A 74 -0.57 -13.25 -9.08
C ILE A 74 -1.06 -13.12 -10.52
N ASN A 75 -0.20 -13.34 -11.49
CA ASN A 75 -0.51 -13.19 -12.91
C ASN A 75 -0.29 -14.47 -13.75
N ARG A 76 0.14 -15.55 -13.14
CA ARG A 76 0.42 -16.83 -13.82
C ARG A 76 0.32 -18.02 -12.88
N PRO A 77 0.18 -19.26 -13.40
CA PRO A 77 0.22 -20.47 -12.58
C PRO A 77 1.43 -20.51 -11.65
N GLU A 78 1.38 -21.34 -10.61
CA GLU A 78 2.45 -21.53 -9.63
C GLU A 78 2.72 -20.26 -8.79
N HIS A 79 1.71 -19.41 -8.65
CA HIS A 79 1.73 -18.18 -7.84
C HIS A 79 2.81 -17.17 -8.25
N GLY A 80 3.21 -17.16 -9.53
CA GLY A 80 4.13 -16.16 -10.03
C GLY A 80 3.55 -14.75 -9.93
N ARG A 81 4.38 -13.81 -9.48
CA ARG A 81 3.98 -12.42 -9.20
C ARG A 81 4.16 -11.51 -10.41
N THR A 82 3.45 -10.40 -10.41
CA THR A 82 3.65 -9.29 -11.36
C THR A 82 5.00 -8.63 -11.16
N SER A 83 5.50 -8.56 -9.93
CA SER A 83 6.85 -8.08 -9.60
C SER A 83 7.88 -9.21 -9.69
N PRO A 84 9.11 -8.95 -10.17
CA PRO A 84 10.19 -9.93 -10.14
C PRO A 84 10.72 -10.10 -8.71
N SER A 85 11.28 -11.28 -8.45
CA SER A 85 11.98 -11.58 -7.20
C SER A 85 13.13 -12.53 -7.49
N ALA A 86 14.28 -12.29 -6.87
CA ALA A 86 15.45 -13.13 -7.05
C ALA A 86 15.16 -14.55 -6.54
N MET A 87 15.45 -15.56 -7.36
CA MET A 87 15.21 -16.98 -7.05
C MET A 87 13.73 -17.29 -6.67
N ASN A 88 12.79 -16.44 -7.08
CA ASN A 88 11.37 -16.53 -6.71
C ASN A 88 11.16 -16.55 -5.18
N ALA A 89 11.97 -15.83 -4.42
CA ALA A 89 11.89 -15.76 -2.96
C ALA A 89 10.60 -15.09 -2.48
N GLN A 90 10.01 -14.21 -3.32
CA GLN A 90 8.77 -13.46 -3.04
C GLN A 90 8.81 -12.76 -1.67
N GLU A 91 9.94 -12.14 -1.39
CA GLU A 91 10.30 -11.56 -0.10
C GLU A 91 9.51 -10.29 0.26
N ILE A 92 8.84 -9.68 -0.72
CA ILE A 92 8.14 -8.42 -0.50
C ILE A 92 6.70 -8.66 -0.09
N ASP A 93 6.35 -8.14 1.07
CA ASP A 93 4.97 -7.96 1.52
C ASP A 93 4.54 -6.52 1.30
N ILE A 94 3.28 -6.31 0.89
CA ILE A 94 2.70 -4.99 0.73
C ILE A 94 1.69 -4.76 1.83
N TYR A 95 1.95 -3.75 2.66
CA TYR A 95 1.01 -3.25 3.63
C TYR A 95 0.30 -2.03 3.07
N VAL A 96 -1.00 -1.94 3.33
CA VAL A 96 -1.87 -0.85 2.90
C VAL A 96 -2.33 -0.10 4.13
N ALA A 97 -1.88 1.14 4.28
CA ALA A 97 -2.33 2.02 5.34
C ALA A 97 -3.51 2.85 4.82
N LEU A 98 -4.67 2.68 5.43
CA LEU A 98 -5.91 3.39 5.16
C LEU A 98 -6.33 4.22 6.39
N ALA A 99 -7.29 5.11 6.20
CA ALA A 99 -7.89 5.85 7.33
C ALA A 99 -8.53 4.92 8.38
N GLY A 100 -9.09 3.79 7.93
CA GLY A 100 -9.74 2.79 8.80
C GLY A 100 -8.80 1.80 9.46
N GLY A 101 -7.54 1.66 9.01
CA GLY A 101 -6.60 0.70 9.57
C GLY A 101 -5.44 0.37 8.65
N ALA A 102 -4.56 -0.50 9.13
CA ALA A 102 -3.46 -1.04 8.35
C ALA A 102 -3.73 -2.51 7.99
N TYR A 103 -3.46 -2.88 6.77
CA TYR A 103 -3.78 -4.18 6.21
C TYR A 103 -2.57 -4.78 5.48
N LEU A 104 -2.46 -6.10 5.52
CA LEU A 104 -1.56 -6.87 4.67
C LEU A 104 -2.31 -7.31 3.40
N TYR A 105 -1.73 -7.09 2.24
CA TYR A 105 -2.26 -7.59 0.98
C TYR A 105 -1.98 -9.08 0.81
N ASP A 106 -3.05 -9.87 0.77
CA ASP A 106 -3.04 -11.29 0.45
C ASP A 106 -3.40 -11.47 -1.03
N ALA A 107 -2.41 -11.64 -1.87
CA ALA A 107 -2.63 -11.80 -3.30
C ALA A 107 -3.28 -13.14 -3.66
N ALA A 108 -3.10 -14.20 -2.86
CA ALA A 108 -3.73 -15.50 -3.10
C ALA A 108 -5.22 -15.46 -2.81
N ALA A 109 -5.60 -14.79 -1.72
CA ALA A 109 -7.01 -14.59 -1.37
C ALA A 109 -7.66 -13.39 -2.08
N ASN A 110 -6.89 -12.59 -2.80
CA ASN A 110 -7.29 -11.29 -3.36
C ASN A 110 -8.02 -10.43 -2.32
N ALA A 111 -7.36 -10.20 -1.20
CA ALA A 111 -7.96 -9.55 -0.05
C ALA A 111 -6.94 -8.76 0.77
N LEU A 112 -7.44 -7.88 1.61
CA LEU A 112 -6.67 -7.20 2.65
C LEU A 112 -6.99 -7.83 4.00
N GLN A 113 -5.97 -8.22 4.75
CA GLN A 113 -6.07 -8.79 6.10
C GLN A 113 -5.70 -7.71 7.11
N LEU A 114 -6.57 -7.47 8.10
CA LEU A 114 -6.33 -6.45 9.11
C LEU A 114 -5.08 -6.79 9.95
N VAL A 115 -4.19 -5.83 10.09
CA VAL A 115 -2.99 -5.91 10.94
C VAL A 115 -3.11 -4.99 12.14
N ALA A 116 -3.64 -3.78 11.95
CA ALA A 116 -3.86 -2.82 13.03
C ALA A 116 -5.08 -1.96 12.76
N GLY A 117 -5.93 -1.81 13.76
CA GLY A 117 -7.15 -0.99 13.70
C GLY A 117 -6.88 0.49 14.03
N SER A 118 -5.81 1.07 13.48
CA SER A 118 -5.47 2.48 13.64
C SER A 118 -4.95 3.07 12.34
N ASP A 119 -5.17 4.38 12.14
CA ASP A 119 -4.65 5.11 10.98
C ASP A 119 -3.14 5.32 11.14
N VAL A 120 -2.36 4.50 10.48
CA VAL A 120 -0.89 4.54 10.54
C VAL A 120 -0.26 5.43 9.48
N ARG A 121 -1.02 6.06 8.56
CA ARG A 121 -0.47 6.90 7.48
C ARG A 121 0.49 7.98 7.99
N ARG A 122 0.20 8.55 9.18
CA ARG A 122 1.08 9.53 9.82
C ARG A 122 2.49 9.03 10.11
N VAL A 123 2.66 7.73 10.34
CA VAL A 123 3.95 7.15 10.72
C VAL A 123 4.68 6.46 9.58
N THR A 124 4.09 6.40 8.38
CA THR A 124 4.72 5.81 7.19
C THR A 124 5.73 6.75 6.53
N GLY A 125 5.68 8.05 6.81
CA GLY A 125 6.61 9.03 6.28
C GLY A 125 6.61 10.34 7.07
N TYR A 126 7.69 11.13 6.89
CA TYR A 126 7.86 12.39 7.61
C TYR A 126 7.24 13.61 6.90
N GLN A 127 6.85 13.48 5.66
CA GLN A 127 6.30 14.60 4.87
C GLN A 127 4.79 14.75 5.18
N ASP A 128 4.31 15.99 5.25
CA ASP A 128 2.95 16.32 5.70
C ASP A 128 1.87 15.70 4.80
N PHE A 129 2.11 15.69 3.50
CA PHE A 129 1.15 15.19 2.52
C PHE A 129 0.86 13.68 2.66
N VAL A 130 1.75 12.93 3.31
CA VAL A 130 1.55 11.49 3.56
C VAL A 130 0.33 11.25 4.47
N ASP A 131 0.10 12.16 5.43
CA ASP A 131 -1.06 12.07 6.34
C ASP A 131 -2.41 12.23 5.62
N GLU A 132 -2.40 12.89 4.46
CA GLU A 132 -3.61 13.26 3.70
C GLU A 132 -3.82 12.37 2.47
N ALA A 133 -2.83 11.56 2.12
CA ALA A 133 -2.97 10.60 1.04
C ALA A 133 -4.15 9.63 1.32
N PRO A 134 -4.96 9.25 0.32
CA PRO A 134 -6.06 8.32 0.52
C PRO A 134 -5.59 6.97 1.05
N LEU A 135 -4.37 6.57 0.69
CA LEU A 135 -3.67 5.40 1.22
C LEU A 135 -2.16 5.57 1.09
N ASP A 136 -1.41 4.81 1.88
CA ASP A 136 0.02 4.60 1.68
C ASP A 136 0.30 3.11 1.46
N LEU A 137 1.16 2.80 0.50
CA LEU A 137 1.70 1.45 0.32
C LEU A 137 3.07 1.37 0.96
N VAL A 138 3.23 0.42 1.88
CA VAL A 138 4.50 0.16 2.56
C VAL A 138 5.02 -1.21 2.12
N TYR A 139 6.17 -1.22 1.48
CA TYR A 139 6.83 -2.45 1.03
C TYR A 139 7.78 -2.92 2.12
N VAL A 140 7.57 -4.14 2.60
CA VAL A 140 8.38 -4.75 3.65
C VAL A 140 9.09 -5.97 3.09
N ALA A 141 10.42 -5.99 3.16
CA ALA A 141 11.22 -7.14 2.76
C ALA A 141 11.38 -8.11 3.93
N ASP A 142 10.88 -9.33 3.77
CA ASP A 142 11.10 -10.42 4.70
C ASP A 142 12.41 -11.14 4.35
N HIS A 143 13.48 -10.78 5.03
CA HIS A 143 14.80 -11.39 4.82
C HIS A 143 14.82 -12.90 5.11
N GLY A 144 13.90 -13.41 5.91
CA GLY A 144 13.79 -14.84 6.19
C GLY A 144 13.41 -15.68 4.97
N ARG A 145 12.77 -15.06 3.96
CA ARG A 145 12.44 -15.69 2.68
C ARG A 145 13.58 -15.63 1.65
N MET A 146 14.56 -14.77 1.87
CA MET A 146 15.73 -14.65 1.02
C MET A 146 16.71 -15.78 1.37
N LYS A 147 16.74 -16.82 0.55
CA LYS A 147 17.75 -17.89 0.67
C LYS A 147 19.03 -17.39 -0.02
N LEU A 148 20.03 -17.07 0.73
CA LEU A 148 21.39 -16.86 0.26
C LEU A 148 22.11 -18.20 0.09
#